data_d70f6b3558998fc7fa028ced5ba8018f
#
_entry.id   d70f6b3558998fc7fa028ced5ba8018f
#
_cell.length_a   1.000
_cell.length_b   1.000
_cell.length_c   1.000
_cell.angle_alpha   90.00
_cell.angle_beta   90.00
_cell.angle_gamma   90.00
#
_symmetry.space_group_name_H-M   'P 1'
#
loop_
_entity.id
_entity.type
_entity.pdbx_description
1 polymer ?
#
loop_
_entity_poly.entity_id
_entity_poly.type
_entity_poly.pdbx_seq_one_letter_code
_entity_poly.pdbx_strand_id
1 'polypeptide(L)'
;MEQQTMTNEERHKKLNAYWEIFLNSETEEDCKDMFSSIYALCVNELLAYGTSMGFDVDMCEDAVHDVFCTLFVKREELSGVHSLSPYLFRAFRNNMLNAWKKHAKLSGTDIAQLPFSTEVTVLDTMIGEEEKSDIKATIESLLNSLTDRQREAIYLRYMQNLDYEEIAELLDMSPGSVRKLVYRAIMSLREKSSTINNPLAVVMLFLFLTSRA
;
A
#
# COMPACT_ATOMS: atom_id res chain seq x y z
N MET A 1 -11.63 25.13 -4.09
CA MET A 1 -12.33 23.85 -4.26
C MET A 1 -11.63 22.88 -3.33
N GLU A 2 -12.27 22.56 -2.20
CA GLU A 2 -11.75 21.59 -1.23
C GLU A 2 -11.68 20.22 -1.90
N GLN A 3 -10.47 19.71 -2.10
CA GLN A 3 -10.27 18.31 -2.41
C GLN A 3 -10.53 17.52 -1.11
N GLN A 4 -11.76 17.08 -0.96
CA GLN A 4 -12.15 16.14 0.10
C GLN A 4 -11.35 14.86 -0.12
N THR A 5 -10.38 14.61 0.74
CA THR A 5 -9.49 13.43 0.65
C THR A 5 -10.35 12.20 0.89
N MET A 6 -10.59 11.44 -0.16
CA MET A 6 -11.38 10.19 -0.13
C MET A 6 -10.73 9.18 0.81
N THR A 7 -11.50 8.58 1.69
CA THR A 7 -11.00 7.53 2.59
C THR A 7 -10.62 6.26 1.80
N ASN A 8 -9.77 5.40 2.35
CA ASN A 8 -9.41 4.14 1.70
C ASN A 8 -10.62 3.22 1.52
N GLU A 9 -11.55 3.20 2.47
CA GLU A 9 -12.77 2.40 2.36
C GLU A 9 -13.65 2.88 1.20
N GLU A 10 -13.85 4.20 1.07
CA GLU A 10 -14.57 4.79 -0.06
C GLU A 10 -13.87 4.51 -1.38
N ARG A 11 -12.53 4.58 -1.41
CA ARG A 11 -11.72 4.26 -2.58
C ARG A 11 -11.90 2.79 -2.99
N HIS A 12 -11.79 1.83 -2.07
CA HIS A 12 -11.99 0.41 -2.36
C HIS A 12 -13.40 0.11 -2.86
N LYS A 13 -14.41 0.69 -2.22
CA LYS A 13 -15.80 0.55 -2.65
C LYS A 13 -16.02 1.07 -4.08
N LYS A 14 -15.47 2.25 -4.38
CA LYS A 14 -15.55 2.85 -5.71
C LYS A 14 -14.78 2.05 -6.75
N LEU A 15 -13.61 1.55 -6.37
CA LEU A 15 -12.77 0.71 -7.22
C LEU A 15 -13.47 -0.60 -7.61
N ASN A 16 -14.09 -1.29 -6.64
CA ASN A 16 -14.83 -2.52 -6.91
C ASN A 16 -16.08 -2.25 -7.77
N ALA A 17 -16.78 -1.13 -7.56
CA ALA A 17 -17.91 -0.74 -8.40
C ALA A 17 -17.47 -0.49 -9.86
N TYR A 18 -16.36 0.22 -10.08
CA TYR A 18 -15.81 0.42 -11.43
C TYR A 18 -15.33 -0.89 -12.06
N TRP A 19 -14.78 -1.80 -11.25
CA TRP A 19 -14.37 -3.12 -11.70
C TRP A 19 -15.53 -3.95 -12.19
N GLU A 20 -16.65 -3.98 -11.45
CA GLU A 20 -17.86 -4.68 -11.87
C GLU A 20 -18.45 -4.11 -13.18
N ILE A 21 -18.47 -2.77 -13.32
CA ILE A 21 -18.92 -2.14 -14.56
C ILE A 21 -17.95 -2.49 -15.70
N PHE A 22 -16.64 -2.42 -15.49
CA PHE A 22 -15.62 -2.77 -16.48
C PHE A 22 -15.77 -4.21 -16.97
N LEU A 23 -16.01 -5.17 -16.06
CA LEU A 23 -16.22 -6.57 -16.42
C LEU A 23 -17.46 -6.79 -17.30
N ASN A 24 -18.53 -6.02 -17.05
CA ASN A 24 -19.81 -6.15 -17.72
C ASN A 24 -20.02 -5.13 -18.85
N SER A 25 -19.01 -4.32 -19.20
CA SER A 25 -19.11 -3.33 -20.25
C SER A 25 -19.30 -3.99 -21.62
N GLU A 26 -20.38 -3.63 -22.30
CA GLU A 26 -20.70 -4.07 -23.66
C GLU A 26 -20.12 -3.14 -24.74
N THR A 27 -19.89 -1.86 -24.39
CA THR A 27 -19.34 -0.86 -25.31
C THR A 27 -17.85 -0.64 -25.08
N GLU A 28 -17.13 -0.33 -26.15
CA GLU A 28 -15.69 -0.01 -26.07
C GLU A 28 -15.43 1.29 -25.28
N GLU A 29 -16.37 2.24 -25.35
CA GLU A 29 -16.27 3.54 -24.67
C GLU A 29 -16.41 3.37 -23.17
N ASP A 30 -17.46 2.67 -22.68
CA ASP A 30 -17.64 2.37 -21.26
C ASP A 30 -16.44 1.59 -20.68
N CYS A 31 -15.94 0.64 -21.47
CA CYS A 31 -14.76 -0.15 -21.09
C CYS A 31 -13.54 0.73 -20.87
N LYS A 32 -13.27 1.67 -21.78
CA LYS A 32 -12.13 2.62 -21.68
C LYS A 32 -12.29 3.60 -20.51
N ASP A 33 -13.49 4.10 -20.30
CA ASP A 33 -13.79 5.08 -19.24
C ASP A 33 -13.63 4.43 -17.86
N MET A 34 -14.15 3.23 -17.67
CA MET A 34 -14.00 2.50 -16.41
C MET A 34 -12.55 2.09 -16.16
N PHE A 35 -11.85 1.62 -17.17
CA PHE A 35 -10.43 1.29 -17.07
C PHE A 35 -9.58 2.52 -16.67
N SER A 36 -9.83 3.66 -17.31
CA SER A 36 -9.15 4.93 -16.97
C SER A 36 -9.44 5.36 -15.53
N SER A 37 -10.69 5.17 -15.08
CA SER A 37 -11.10 5.48 -13.71
C SER A 37 -10.44 4.56 -12.68
N ILE A 38 -10.33 3.25 -12.98
CA ILE A 38 -9.62 2.27 -12.15
C ILE A 38 -8.13 2.65 -12.07
N TYR A 39 -7.51 2.96 -13.21
CA TYR A 39 -6.11 3.39 -13.26
C TYR A 39 -5.85 4.61 -12.37
N ALA A 40 -6.66 5.66 -12.52
CA ALA A 40 -6.53 6.90 -11.76
C ALA A 40 -6.66 6.71 -10.24
N LEU A 41 -7.48 5.73 -9.79
CA LEU A 41 -7.66 5.41 -8.38
C LEU A 41 -6.49 4.62 -7.77
N CYS A 42 -5.69 3.93 -8.58
CA CYS A 42 -4.72 2.95 -8.08
C CYS A 42 -3.26 3.32 -8.37
N VAL A 43 -2.97 4.08 -9.43
CA VAL A 43 -1.61 4.31 -9.90
C VAL A 43 -0.69 4.88 -8.82
N ASN A 44 -1.12 5.94 -8.14
CA ASN A 44 -0.31 6.60 -7.11
C ASN A 44 -0.04 5.68 -5.90
N GLU A 45 -1.00 4.84 -5.55
CA GLU A 45 -0.86 3.90 -4.42
C GLU A 45 0.11 2.76 -4.75
N LEU A 46 0.07 2.26 -5.98
CA LEU A 46 1.01 1.23 -6.43
C LEU A 46 2.43 1.79 -6.56
N LEU A 47 2.59 3.01 -7.10
CA LEU A 47 3.88 3.70 -7.17
C LEU A 47 4.44 3.95 -5.76
N ALA A 48 3.63 4.46 -4.84
CA ALA A 48 4.04 4.67 -3.45
C ALA A 48 4.44 3.36 -2.75
N TYR A 49 3.75 2.26 -3.05
CA TYR A 49 4.10 0.95 -2.53
C TYR A 49 5.44 0.45 -3.09
N GLY A 50 5.66 0.56 -4.40
CA GLY A 50 6.90 0.15 -5.05
C GLY A 50 8.12 0.94 -4.58
N THR A 51 8.00 2.26 -4.46
CA THR A 51 9.06 3.11 -3.91
C THR A 51 9.33 2.81 -2.43
N SER A 52 8.29 2.49 -1.64
CA SER A 52 8.44 2.01 -0.27
C SER A 52 9.22 0.69 -0.17
N MET A 53 9.14 -0.17 -1.19
CA MET A 53 9.94 -1.39 -1.31
C MET A 53 11.38 -1.12 -1.78
N GLY A 54 11.78 0.14 -1.98
CA GLY A 54 13.13 0.54 -2.37
C GLY A 54 13.41 0.47 -3.88
N PHE A 55 12.37 0.36 -4.70
CA PHE A 55 12.52 0.39 -6.16
C PHE A 55 12.51 1.83 -6.69
N ASP A 56 13.20 2.06 -7.80
CA ASP A 56 13.13 3.33 -8.51
C ASP A 56 11.77 3.53 -9.19
N VAL A 57 11.46 4.81 -9.48
CA VAL A 57 10.16 5.19 -10.03
C VAL A 57 9.93 4.59 -11.41
N ASP A 58 10.95 4.55 -12.27
CA ASP A 58 10.84 4.04 -13.64
C ASP A 58 10.46 2.54 -13.63
N MET A 59 11.11 1.74 -12.76
CA MET A 59 10.74 0.34 -12.57
C MET A 59 9.31 0.17 -12.04
N CYS A 60 8.89 1.07 -11.14
CA CYS A 60 7.52 1.05 -10.62
C CYS A 60 6.49 1.38 -11.70
N GLU A 61 6.76 2.37 -12.55
CA GLU A 61 5.91 2.76 -13.68
C GLU A 61 5.77 1.64 -14.69
N ASP A 62 6.87 0.98 -15.07
CA ASP A 62 6.86 -0.19 -15.95
C ASP A 62 6.01 -1.32 -15.36
N ALA A 63 6.17 -1.62 -14.07
CA ALA A 63 5.41 -2.66 -13.41
C ALA A 63 3.91 -2.31 -13.31
N VAL A 64 3.55 -1.05 -13.08
CA VAL A 64 2.17 -0.56 -13.12
C VAL A 64 1.60 -0.78 -14.53
N HIS A 65 2.33 -0.37 -15.56
CA HIS A 65 1.90 -0.55 -16.95
C HIS A 65 1.62 -2.03 -17.26
N ASP A 66 2.52 -2.93 -16.91
CA ASP A 66 2.39 -4.38 -17.12
C ASP A 66 1.16 -4.96 -16.40
N VAL A 67 0.92 -4.54 -15.15
CA VAL A 67 -0.24 -4.97 -14.38
C VAL A 67 -1.54 -4.53 -15.05
N PHE A 68 -1.62 -3.28 -15.49
CA PHE A 68 -2.82 -2.74 -16.12
C PHE A 68 -3.04 -3.30 -17.53
N CYS A 69 -1.98 -3.53 -18.31
CA CYS A 69 -2.07 -4.27 -19.56
C CYS A 69 -2.64 -5.68 -19.34
N THR A 70 -2.14 -6.39 -18.32
CA THR A 70 -2.64 -7.73 -17.96
C THR A 70 -4.09 -7.68 -17.52
N LEU A 71 -4.48 -6.70 -16.70
CA LEU A 71 -5.86 -6.49 -16.25
C LEU A 71 -6.82 -6.31 -17.43
N PHE A 72 -6.42 -5.49 -18.41
CA PHE A 72 -7.23 -5.21 -19.59
C PHE A 72 -7.38 -6.45 -20.48
N VAL A 73 -6.27 -7.12 -20.78
CA VAL A 73 -6.28 -8.29 -21.71
C VAL A 73 -6.98 -9.49 -21.09
N LYS A 74 -6.83 -9.71 -19.78
CA LYS A 74 -7.36 -10.88 -19.07
C LYS A 74 -8.66 -10.61 -18.32
N ARG A 75 -9.38 -9.52 -18.61
CA ARG A 75 -10.58 -9.13 -17.85
C ARG A 75 -11.59 -10.25 -17.69
N GLU A 76 -11.83 -11.05 -18.73
CA GLU A 76 -12.80 -12.15 -18.71
C GLU A 76 -12.36 -13.30 -17.79
N GLU A 77 -11.04 -13.60 -17.77
CA GLU A 77 -10.46 -14.62 -16.86
C GLU A 77 -10.51 -14.16 -15.40
N LEU A 78 -10.57 -12.85 -15.17
CA LEU A 78 -10.56 -12.22 -13.86
C LEU A 78 -11.97 -11.94 -13.30
N SER A 79 -13.02 -12.45 -13.94
CA SER A 79 -14.41 -12.26 -13.48
C SER A 79 -14.69 -12.80 -12.06
N GLY A 80 -13.85 -13.72 -11.56
CA GLY A 80 -13.92 -14.22 -10.18
C GLY A 80 -13.22 -13.33 -9.14
N VAL A 81 -12.59 -12.21 -9.54
CA VAL A 81 -11.92 -11.28 -8.62
C VAL A 81 -12.96 -10.32 -8.05
N HIS A 82 -13.35 -10.52 -6.79
CA HIS A 82 -14.35 -9.69 -6.10
C HIS A 82 -13.77 -8.42 -5.46
N SER A 83 -12.49 -8.43 -5.10
CA SER A 83 -11.77 -7.28 -4.55
C SER A 83 -10.57 -6.96 -5.44
N LEU A 84 -10.64 -5.82 -6.15
CA LEU A 84 -9.63 -5.49 -7.15
C LEU A 84 -8.33 -4.98 -6.50
N SER A 85 -8.43 -4.23 -5.40
CA SER A 85 -7.24 -3.64 -4.76
C SER A 85 -6.19 -4.69 -4.35
N PRO A 86 -6.51 -5.74 -3.56
CA PRO A 86 -5.52 -6.75 -3.19
C PRO A 86 -4.97 -7.50 -4.39
N TYR A 87 -5.79 -7.74 -5.42
CA TYR A 87 -5.32 -8.32 -6.68
C TYR A 87 -4.24 -7.47 -7.33
N LEU A 88 -4.48 -6.15 -7.48
CA LEU A 88 -3.53 -5.21 -8.08
C LEU A 88 -2.22 -5.13 -7.28
N PHE A 89 -2.30 -5.00 -5.95
CA PHE A 89 -1.12 -4.98 -5.09
C PHE A 89 -0.31 -6.27 -5.20
N ARG A 90 -0.97 -7.43 -5.24
CA ARG A 90 -0.31 -8.74 -5.40
C ARG A 90 0.36 -8.88 -6.77
N ALA A 91 -0.35 -8.52 -7.85
CA ALA A 91 0.18 -8.58 -9.21
C ALA A 91 1.40 -7.64 -9.36
N PHE A 92 1.27 -6.42 -8.87
CA PHE A 92 2.35 -5.43 -8.87
C PHE A 92 3.58 -5.92 -8.09
N ARG A 93 3.38 -6.34 -6.83
CA ARG A 93 4.46 -6.87 -5.99
C ARG A 93 5.18 -8.05 -6.66
N ASN A 94 4.44 -8.96 -7.26
CA ASN A 94 5.02 -10.10 -7.97
C ASN A 94 5.86 -9.66 -9.17
N ASN A 95 5.42 -8.67 -9.96
CA ASN A 95 6.18 -8.11 -11.06
C ASN A 95 7.47 -7.46 -10.55
N MET A 96 7.40 -6.66 -9.48
CA MET A 96 8.57 -6.03 -8.86
C MET A 96 9.58 -7.08 -8.35
N LEU A 97 9.11 -8.09 -7.63
CA LEU A 97 9.97 -9.16 -7.13
C LEU A 97 10.61 -9.99 -8.26
N ASN A 98 9.88 -10.21 -9.34
CA ASN A 98 10.41 -10.94 -10.51
C ASN A 98 11.47 -10.10 -11.25
N ALA A 99 11.25 -8.80 -11.43
CA ALA A 99 12.23 -7.89 -11.99
C ALA A 99 13.49 -7.87 -11.11
N TRP A 100 13.32 -7.70 -9.80
CA TRP A 100 14.43 -7.72 -8.85
C TRP A 100 15.21 -9.06 -8.88
N LYS A 101 14.53 -10.22 -8.91
CA LYS A 101 15.19 -11.53 -9.04
C LYS A 101 16.05 -11.64 -10.29
N LYS A 102 15.62 -11.07 -11.41
CA LYS A 102 16.42 -11.04 -12.64
C LYS A 102 17.69 -10.23 -12.45
N HIS A 103 17.60 -9.09 -11.76
CA HIS A 103 18.77 -8.25 -11.44
C HIS A 103 19.64 -8.87 -10.32
N ALA A 104 19.03 -9.42 -9.27
CA ALA A 104 19.73 -10.00 -8.12
C ALA A 104 20.49 -11.30 -8.45
N LYS A 105 20.08 -12.08 -9.45
CA LYS A 105 20.88 -13.21 -9.97
C LYS A 105 22.26 -12.78 -10.46
N LEU A 106 22.42 -11.48 -10.77
CA LEU A 106 23.69 -10.86 -11.16
C LEU A 106 24.48 -10.36 -9.95
N SER A 107 23.86 -10.12 -8.77
CA SER A 107 24.47 -9.48 -7.60
C SER A 107 24.47 -10.29 -6.30
N GLY A 108 23.81 -11.48 -6.28
CA GLY A 108 23.87 -12.40 -5.12
C GLY A 108 23.09 -11.98 -3.87
N THR A 109 22.15 -11.04 -3.99
CA THR A 109 21.38 -10.49 -2.85
C THR A 109 20.07 -11.24 -2.60
N ASP A 110 19.71 -11.53 -1.35
CA ASP A 110 18.51 -12.31 -0.97
C ASP A 110 17.25 -11.43 -0.93
N ILE A 111 16.12 -11.96 -1.43
CA ILE A 111 14.78 -11.31 -1.43
C ILE A 111 14.28 -11.01 -0.02
N ALA A 112 14.71 -11.80 0.98
CA ALA A 112 14.31 -11.60 2.37
C ALA A 112 14.81 -10.26 2.98
N GLN A 113 15.68 -9.54 2.27
CA GLN A 113 16.32 -8.30 2.73
C GLN A 113 15.88 -7.05 1.94
N LEU A 114 14.76 -7.11 1.22
CA LEU A 114 14.22 -5.91 0.60
C LEU A 114 13.88 -4.88 1.68
N PRO A 115 14.45 -3.68 1.60
CA PRO A 115 14.09 -2.62 2.53
C PRO A 115 12.62 -2.24 2.33
N PHE A 116 11.96 -1.83 3.38
CA PHE A 116 10.64 -1.22 3.29
C PHE A 116 10.65 0.08 4.07
N SER A 117 10.51 1.20 3.38
CA SER A 117 10.43 2.53 3.99
C SER A 117 9.06 3.15 3.68
N THR A 118 8.45 3.81 4.65
CA THR A 118 7.19 4.54 4.47
C THR A 118 7.45 6.02 4.57
N GLU A 119 7.14 6.77 3.51
CA GLU A 119 7.04 8.23 3.63
C GLU A 119 5.77 8.58 4.38
N VAL A 120 5.92 9.31 5.48
CA VAL A 120 4.78 9.77 6.28
C VAL A 120 4.32 11.10 5.71
N THR A 121 3.19 11.10 5.01
CA THR A 121 2.50 12.34 4.66
C THR A 121 1.69 12.79 5.88
N VAL A 122 2.21 13.74 6.63
CA VAL A 122 1.48 14.39 7.74
C VAL A 122 0.36 15.22 7.13
N LEU A 123 -0.87 14.96 7.58
CA LEU A 123 -2.07 15.70 7.14
C LEU A 123 -1.84 17.22 7.22
N ASP A 124 -2.04 17.91 6.11
CA ASP A 124 -1.79 19.33 5.89
C ASP A 124 -2.72 20.27 6.67
N THR A 125 -3.50 19.76 7.59
CA THR A 125 -4.54 20.52 8.29
C THR A 125 -4.12 20.88 9.71
N MET A 126 -3.90 22.16 9.97
CA MET A 126 -3.90 22.83 11.27
C MET A 126 -2.60 22.90 12.11
N ILE A 127 -1.45 22.49 11.63
CA ILE A 127 -0.20 22.53 12.41
C ILE A 127 0.85 23.37 11.69
N GLY A 128 1.63 24.17 12.43
CA GLY A 128 2.73 24.97 11.86
C GLY A 128 3.81 24.11 11.19
N GLU A 129 4.54 24.66 10.21
CA GLU A 129 5.52 23.92 9.41
C GLU A 129 6.64 23.27 10.26
N GLU A 130 7.10 23.94 11.33
CA GLU A 130 8.11 23.40 12.25
C GLU A 130 7.56 22.23 13.06
N GLU A 131 6.35 22.33 13.61
CA GLU A 131 5.71 21.23 14.35
C GLU A 131 5.42 20.03 13.46
N LYS A 132 5.07 20.24 12.17
CA LYS A 132 4.89 19.17 11.18
C LYS A 132 6.19 18.39 10.96
N SER A 133 7.31 19.11 10.85
CA SER A 133 8.62 18.49 10.66
C SER A 133 9.00 17.59 11.83
N ASP A 134 8.80 18.05 13.07
CA ASP A 134 9.13 17.28 14.28
C ASP A 134 8.19 16.07 14.45
N ILE A 135 6.91 16.22 14.15
CA ILE A 135 5.94 15.13 14.18
C ILE A 135 6.30 14.08 13.13
N LYS A 136 6.58 14.51 11.90
CA LYS A 136 7.00 13.62 10.81
C LYS A 136 8.26 12.83 11.19
N ALA A 137 9.30 13.51 11.64
CA ALA A 137 10.55 12.87 12.05
C ALA A 137 10.34 11.86 13.20
N THR A 138 9.47 12.20 14.15
CA THR A 138 9.13 11.30 15.27
C THR A 138 8.39 10.05 14.78
N ILE A 139 7.40 10.19 13.90
CA ILE A 139 6.65 9.07 13.33
C ILE A 139 7.57 8.18 12.47
N GLU A 140 8.40 8.78 11.63
CA GLU A 140 9.40 8.06 10.83
C GLU A 140 10.39 7.27 11.71
N SER A 141 10.87 7.86 12.78
CA SER A 141 11.73 7.19 13.76
C SER A 141 11.05 5.98 14.40
N LEU A 142 9.77 6.11 14.79
CA LEU A 142 8.97 4.99 15.31
C LEU A 142 8.80 3.87 14.27
N LEU A 143 8.41 4.21 13.06
CA LEU A 143 8.24 3.24 11.98
C LEU A 143 9.57 2.56 11.61
N ASN A 144 10.66 3.32 11.56
CA ASN A 144 12.01 2.79 11.31
C ASN A 144 12.53 1.85 12.42
N SER A 145 11.91 1.87 13.57
CA SER A 145 12.19 0.92 14.65
C SER A 145 11.61 -0.48 14.45
N LEU A 146 10.70 -0.63 13.50
CA LEU A 146 10.13 -1.91 13.08
C LEU A 146 11.06 -2.61 12.08
N THR A 147 10.95 -3.94 11.97
CA THR A 147 11.56 -4.65 10.85
C THR A 147 10.83 -4.31 9.54
N ASP A 148 11.49 -4.45 8.39
CA ASP A 148 10.89 -4.17 7.08
C ASP A 148 9.59 -4.94 6.87
N ARG A 149 9.54 -6.22 7.25
CA ARG A 149 8.33 -7.06 7.19
C ARG A 149 7.20 -6.54 8.08
N GLN A 150 7.52 -6.05 9.28
CA GLN A 150 6.52 -5.46 10.17
C GLN A 150 5.97 -4.16 9.60
N ARG A 151 6.84 -3.35 9.02
CA ARG A 151 6.51 -2.07 8.42
C ARG A 151 5.63 -2.24 7.18
N GLU A 152 5.99 -3.19 6.31
CA GLU A 152 5.18 -3.59 5.16
C GLU A 152 3.78 -4.07 5.58
N ALA A 153 3.69 -4.93 6.60
CA ALA A 153 2.41 -5.42 7.09
C ALA A 153 1.52 -4.31 7.72
N ILE A 154 2.11 -3.37 8.44
CA ILE A 154 1.42 -2.17 8.95
C ILE A 154 0.93 -1.30 7.80
N TYR A 155 1.77 -1.04 6.79
CA TYR A 155 1.40 -0.28 5.60
C TYR A 155 0.19 -0.91 4.89
N LEU A 156 0.26 -2.19 4.59
CA LEU A 156 -0.83 -2.90 3.91
C LEU A 156 -2.12 -2.91 4.73
N ARG A 157 -2.02 -3.13 6.04
CA ARG A 157 -3.20 -3.20 6.93
C ARG A 157 -3.87 -1.83 7.10
N TYR A 158 -3.08 -0.80 7.40
CA TYR A 158 -3.62 0.50 7.84
C TYR A 158 -3.60 1.57 6.77
N MET A 159 -2.65 1.55 5.85
CA MET A 159 -2.61 2.51 4.74
C MET A 159 -3.35 2.01 3.51
N GLN A 160 -3.40 0.71 3.28
CA GLN A 160 -4.11 0.13 2.13
C GLN A 160 -5.42 -0.57 2.52
N ASN A 161 -5.75 -0.62 3.81
CA ASN A 161 -6.97 -1.22 4.35
C ASN A 161 -7.22 -2.66 3.87
N LEU A 162 -6.14 -3.44 3.69
CA LEU A 162 -6.24 -4.86 3.34
C LEU A 162 -6.55 -5.70 4.59
N ASP A 163 -7.31 -6.77 4.43
CA ASP A 163 -7.53 -7.70 5.51
C ASP A 163 -6.35 -8.67 5.72
N TYR A 164 -6.39 -9.48 6.78
CA TYR A 164 -5.27 -10.36 7.12
C TYR A 164 -5.10 -11.50 6.11
N GLU A 165 -6.17 -11.94 5.50
CA GLU A 165 -6.22 -12.96 4.47
C GLU A 165 -5.59 -12.43 3.17
N GLU A 166 -5.96 -11.23 2.75
CA GLU A 166 -5.41 -10.53 1.58
C GLU A 166 -3.91 -10.24 1.75
N ILE A 167 -3.49 -9.75 2.92
CA ILE A 167 -2.08 -9.53 3.25
C ILE A 167 -1.30 -10.86 3.26
N ALA A 168 -1.90 -11.93 3.77
CA ALA A 168 -1.28 -13.24 3.82
C ALA A 168 -0.97 -13.77 2.42
N GLU A 169 -1.90 -13.65 1.49
CA GLU A 169 -1.70 -14.00 0.08
C GLU A 169 -0.62 -13.13 -0.58
N LEU A 170 -0.63 -11.82 -0.29
CA LEU A 170 0.33 -10.86 -0.86
C LEU A 170 1.75 -11.09 -0.36
N LEU A 171 1.91 -11.42 0.92
CA LEU A 171 3.22 -11.63 1.56
C LEU A 171 3.70 -13.08 1.54
N ASP A 172 2.93 -14.01 0.96
CA ASP A 172 3.21 -15.45 0.98
C ASP A 172 3.37 -15.99 2.42
N MET A 173 2.37 -15.72 3.26
CA MET A 173 2.33 -16.08 4.67
C MET A 173 0.98 -16.71 5.03
N SER A 174 0.87 -17.34 6.21
CA SER A 174 -0.45 -17.70 6.74
C SER A 174 -1.14 -16.50 7.40
N PRO A 175 -2.49 -16.40 7.36
CA PRO A 175 -3.23 -15.32 8.03
C PRO A 175 -2.90 -15.19 9.52
N GLY A 176 -2.72 -16.32 10.22
CA GLY A 176 -2.30 -16.34 11.61
C GLY A 176 -0.89 -15.77 11.84
N SER A 177 0.02 -15.95 10.88
CA SER A 177 1.36 -15.35 10.94
C SER A 177 1.31 -13.84 10.71
N VAL A 178 0.48 -13.37 9.78
CA VAL A 178 0.27 -11.93 9.53
C VAL A 178 -0.34 -11.25 10.76
N ARG A 179 -1.38 -11.84 11.39
CA ARG A 179 -1.96 -11.31 12.64
C ARG A 179 -0.91 -11.16 13.75
N LYS A 180 -0.05 -12.17 13.93
CA LYS A 180 1.04 -12.11 14.90
C LYS A 180 2.09 -11.05 14.53
N LEU A 181 2.39 -10.89 13.24
CA LEU A 181 3.34 -9.90 12.74
C LEU A 181 2.85 -8.48 13.03
N VAL A 182 1.60 -8.17 12.65
CA VAL A 182 0.95 -6.88 12.91
C VAL A 182 0.84 -6.62 14.42
N TYR A 183 0.41 -7.61 15.22
CA TYR A 183 0.33 -7.47 16.67
C TYR A 183 1.69 -7.10 17.29
N ARG A 184 2.76 -7.80 16.90
CA ARG A 184 4.12 -7.50 17.39
C ARG A 184 4.58 -6.11 16.98
N ALA A 185 4.26 -5.68 15.75
CA ALA A 185 4.57 -4.34 15.28
C ALA A 185 3.87 -3.28 16.15
N ILE A 186 2.57 -3.42 16.40
CA ILE A 186 1.81 -2.49 17.25
C ILE A 186 2.35 -2.47 18.70
N MET A 187 2.68 -3.62 19.26
CA MET A 187 3.27 -3.68 20.60
C MET A 187 4.62 -2.98 20.67
N SER A 188 5.49 -3.18 19.67
CA SER A 188 6.77 -2.47 19.58
C SER A 188 6.60 -0.95 19.45
N LEU A 189 5.63 -0.49 18.62
CA LEU A 189 5.32 0.93 18.51
C LEU A 189 4.82 1.52 19.83
N ARG A 190 3.94 0.81 20.56
CA ARG A 190 3.44 1.25 21.87
C ARG A 190 4.55 1.34 22.92
N GLU A 191 5.42 0.34 22.99
CA GLU A 191 6.55 0.34 23.93
C GLU A 191 7.47 1.55 23.67
N LYS A 192 7.87 1.75 22.41
CA LYS A 192 8.75 2.84 22.03
C LYS A 192 8.10 4.22 22.14
N SER A 193 6.82 4.33 21.83
CA SER A 193 6.08 5.59 21.97
C SER A 193 5.99 6.06 23.42
N SER A 194 6.02 5.15 24.40
CA SER A 194 6.00 5.53 25.82
C SER A 194 7.27 6.27 26.28
N THR A 195 8.37 6.17 25.51
CA THR A 195 9.64 6.85 25.80
C THR A 195 9.81 8.17 25.05
N ILE A 196 8.86 8.53 24.17
CA ILE A 196 8.94 9.71 23.30
C ILE A 196 8.33 10.93 23.98
N ASN A 197 9.09 12.03 23.98
CA ASN A 197 8.68 13.30 24.58
C ASN A 197 7.76 14.14 23.67
N ASN A 198 7.16 13.56 22.64
CA ASN A 198 6.22 14.21 21.73
C ASN A 198 4.85 13.49 21.74
N PRO A 199 3.98 13.79 22.72
CA PRO A 199 2.69 13.11 22.84
C PRO A 199 1.79 13.32 21.62
N LEU A 200 1.92 14.46 20.92
CA LEU A 200 1.12 14.76 19.74
C LEU A 200 1.48 13.83 18.58
N ALA A 201 2.77 13.57 18.33
CA ALA A 201 3.20 12.63 17.31
C ALA A 201 2.72 11.19 17.60
N VAL A 202 2.71 10.79 18.86
CA VAL A 202 2.19 9.48 19.29
C VAL A 202 0.68 9.39 19.05
N VAL A 203 -0.08 10.41 19.43
CA VAL A 203 -1.53 10.47 19.20
C VAL A 203 -1.81 10.44 17.69
N MET A 204 -1.09 11.23 16.89
CA MET A 204 -1.24 11.26 15.43
C MET A 204 -0.95 9.90 14.78
N LEU A 205 0.11 9.20 15.23
CA LEU A 205 0.42 7.86 14.75
C LEU A 205 -0.73 6.89 15.05
N PHE A 206 -1.25 6.89 16.29
CA PHE A 206 -2.33 5.98 16.66
C PHE A 206 -3.67 6.38 16.03
N LEU A 207 -3.96 7.67 15.87
CA LEU A 207 -5.12 8.13 15.09
C LEU A 207 -4.99 7.69 13.63
N PHE A 208 -3.81 7.83 13.04
CA PHE A 208 -3.52 7.37 11.68
C PHE A 208 -3.75 5.85 11.54
N LEU A 209 -3.29 5.05 12.50
CA LEU A 209 -3.51 3.61 12.51
C LEU A 209 -4.96 3.19 12.82
N THR A 210 -5.73 4.00 13.55
CA THR A 210 -7.11 3.66 13.95
C THR A 210 -8.18 4.28 13.06
N SER A 211 -7.94 5.44 12.45
CA SER A 211 -8.91 6.08 11.54
C SER A 211 -9.05 5.35 10.20
N ARG A 212 -8.21 4.37 9.94
CA ARG A 212 -8.14 3.58 8.71
C ARG A 212 -8.27 2.06 8.97
N ALA A 213 -8.71 1.67 10.19
CA ALA A 213 -8.92 0.27 10.57
C ALA A 213 -10.37 -0.19 10.36
#